data_ba8cb39f008f8d0615b8fe445f1379a1
#
_entry.id   ba8cb39f008f8d0615b8fe445f1379a1
#
_cell.length_a   1.000
_cell.length_b   1.000
_cell.length_c   1.000
_cell.angle_alpha   90.00
_cell.angle_beta   90.00
_cell.angle_gamma   90.00
#
_symmetry.space_group_name_H-M   'P 1'
#
loop_
_entity.id
_entity.type
_entity.pdbx_description
1 polymer ?
#
loop_
_entity_poly.entity_id
_entity_poly.type
_entity_poly.pdbx_seq_one_letter_code
_entity_poly.pdbx_strand_id
1 'polypeptide(L)'
;REAHIQSGQPAETARFSEEQIQKYYAGTDPDYPSTDWVDYLMRKMTPQHQHNLSLQGGTEQIKYYGFFGYLDQESMIRRGGGNYQRYNIRSNIDAKILKNLSMSVDFSTIIENRRFPWRDDQGENSVWNDIWNTEPIYPSSLPDPTKIPYASTNGTGGAHITSNRNLSGTRDTDNQSIRASGSLKYDVTAVPGLSAKAFVALDKWSQDYKFFQYL
;
A
#
# COMPACT_ATOMS: atom_id res chain seq x y z
N ARG A 1 -29.07 23.59 6.35
CA ARG A 1 -30.05 24.63 6.72
C ARG A 1 -31.44 24.34 6.14
N GLU A 2 -31.59 24.13 4.84
CA GLU A 2 -32.87 23.80 4.22
C GLU A 2 -33.55 22.57 4.82
N ALA A 3 -32.86 21.49 4.98
CA ALA A 3 -33.37 20.25 5.60
C ALA A 3 -33.84 20.50 7.05
N HIS A 4 -33.15 21.37 7.80
CA HIS A 4 -33.53 21.75 9.16
C HIS A 4 -34.87 22.55 9.15
N ILE A 5 -35.05 23.50 8.21
CA ILE A 5 -36.28 24.26 8.06
C ILE A 5 -37.42 23.36 7.57
N GLN A 6 -37.16 22.49 6.61
CA GLN A 6 -38.15 21.54 6.08
C GLN A 6 -38.63 20.54 7.12
N SER A 7 -37.82 20.22 8.13
CA SER A 7 -38.23 19.41 9.27
C SER A 7 -39.11 20.14 10.30
N GLY A 8 -39.48 21.40 10.04
CA GLY A 8 -40.32 22.24 10.90
C GLY A 8 -39.57 22.96 12.01
N GLN A 9 -38.24 22.97 11.96
CA GLN A 9 -37.43 23.68 12.95
C GLN A 9 -37.24 25.15 12.57
N PRO A 10 -37.15 26.08 13.54
CA PRO A 10 -36.96 27.50 13.28
C PRO A 10 -35.60 27.73 12.56
N ALA A 11 -35.59 28.63 11.57
CA ALA A 11 -34.40 28.93 10.76
C ALA A 11 -33.23 29.49 11.56
N GLU A 12 -33.51 30.17 12.67
CA GLU A 12 -32.54 30.75 13.60
C GLU A 12 -31.81 29.68 14.47
N THR A 13 -32.40 28.50 14.59
CA THR A 13 -31.76 27.38 15.31
C THR A 13 -30.89 26.52 14.43
N ALA A 14 -30.80 26.80 13.14
CA ALA A 14 -29.89 26.09 12.23
C ALA A 14 -28.44 26.40 12.57
N ARG A 15 -27.55 25.37 12.44
CA ARG A 15 -26.10 25.44 12.76
C ARG A 15 -25.41 26.67 12.11
N PHE A 16 -25.83 27.05 10.90
CA PHE A 16 -25.25 28.16 10.16
C PHE A 16 -26.36 29.10 9.65
N SER A 17 -26.10 30.41 9.74
CA SER A 17 -26.93 31.42 9.08
C SER A 17 -26.72 31.39 7.57
N GLU A 18 -27.64 32.03 6.81
CA GLU A 18 -27.50 32.17 5.36
C GLU A 18 -26.20 32.92 4.99
N GLU A 19 -25.89 33.99 5.71
CA GLU A 19 -24.69 34.79 5.51
C GLU A 19 -23.42 33.96 5.71
N GLN A 20 -23.35 33.15 6.78
CA GLN A 20 -22.23 32.26 7.03
C GLN A 20 -22.04 31.21 5.92
N ILE A 21 -23.15 30.63 5.44
CA ILE A 21 -23.14 29.68 4.34
C ILE A 21 -22.53 30.33 3.09
N GLN A 22 -22.97 31.55 2.74
CA GLN A 22 -22.41 32.25 1.57
C GLN A 22 -20.93 32.58 1.73
N LYS A 23 -20.45 32.93 2.94
CA LYS A 23 -19.03 33.15 3.22
C LYS A 23 -18.23 31.88 3.03
N TYR A 24 -18.72 30.73 3.52
CA TYR A 24 -18.07 29.43 3.30
C TYR A 24 -18.02 29.05 1.82
N TYR A 25 -19.09 29.29 1.06
CA TYR A 25 -19.10 29.06 -0.39
C TYR A 25 -18.12 29.96 -1.14
N ALA A 26 -17.98 31.20 -0.72
CA ALA A 26 -17.03 32.14 -1.32
C ALA A 26 -15.57 31.73 -1.06
N GLY A 27 -15.27 31.13 0.11
CA GLY A 27 -13.94 30.63 0.49
C GLY A 27 -12.83 31.70 0.51
N THR A 28 -13.21 32.98 0.58
CA THR A 28 -12.27 34.12 0.52
C THR A 28 -11.98 34.73 1.88
N ASP A 29 -12.79 34.42 2.88
CA ASP A 29 -12.66 34.89 4.25
C ASP A 29 -11.90 33.85 5.09
N PRO A 30 -10.75 34.18 5.69
CA PRO A 30 -9.97 33.26 6.53
C PRO A 30 -10.75 32.66 7.71
N ASP A 31 -11.77 33.38 8.21
CA ASP A 31 -12.64 32.93 9.31
C ASP A 31 -13.73 31.95 8.82
N TYR A 32 -13.94 31.87 7.51
CA TYR A 32 -14.89 30.98 6.86
C TYR A 32 -14.22 30.15 5.76
N PRO A 33 -13.28 29.25 6.11
CA PRO A 33 -12.54 28.46 5.14
C PRO A 33 -13.47 27.49 4.40
N SER A 34 -13.12 27.20 3.14
CA SER A 34 -13.75 26.17 2.32
C SER A 34 -12.68 25.23 1.78
N THR A 35 -12.30 24.25 2.58
CA THR A 35 -11.21 23.34 2.25
C THR A 35 -11.71 22.15 1.44
N ASP A 36 -11.20 21.99 0.23
CA ASP A 36 -11.30 20.73 -0.51
C ASP A 36 -10.23 19.75 0.03
N TRP A 37 -10.65 18.87 0.93
CA TRP A 37 -9.77 17.92 1.57
C TRP A 37 -9.21 16.87 0.60
N VAL A 38 -9.96 16.55 -0.46
CA VAL A 38 -9.48 15.62 -1.49
C VAL A 38 -8.34 16.25 -2.28
N ASP A 39 -8.52 17.47 -2.80
CA ASP A 39 -7.45 18.15 -3.54
C ASP A 39 -6.25 18.51 -2.63
N TYR A 40 -6.50 18.84 -1.38
CA TYR A 40 -5.43 19.14 -0.40
C TYR A 40 -4.57 17.92 -0.06
N LEU A 41 -5.18 16.74 0.13
CA LEU A 41 -4.51 15.54 0.60
C LEU A 41 -4.06 14.61 -0.52
N MET A 42 -4.76 14.60 -1.66
CA MET A 42 -4.54 13.61 -2.70
C MET A 42 -3.64 14.12 -3.82
N ARG A 43 -2.83 13.24 -4.37
CA ARG A 43 -2.08 13.48 -5.61
C ARG A 43 -2.96 13.17 -6.80
N LYS A 44 -2.91 14.01 -7.84
CA LYS A 44 -3.56 13.73 -9.14
C LYS A 44 -2.89 12.55 -9.87
N MET A 45 -1.59 12.35 -9.62
CA MET A 45 -0.80 11.27 -10.19
C MET A 45 0.13 10.71 -9.12
N THR A 46 0.19 9.39 -9.04
CA THR A 46 1.05 8.68 -8.09
C THR A 46 2.26 8.12 -8.83
N PRO A 47 3.50 8.49 -8.46
CA PRO A 47 4.70 7.92 -9.05
C PRO A 47 4.81 6.43 -8.77
N GLN A 48 5.17 5.67 -9.81
CA GLN A 48 5.49 4.25 -9.73
C GLN A 48 6.73 3.98 -10.57
N HIS A 49 7.68 3.24 -10.00
CA HIS A 49 8.88 2.80 -10.69
C HIS A 49 8.92 1.29 -10.71
N GLN A 50 9.11 0.71 -11.89
CA GLN A 50 9.24 -0.74 -12.04
C GLN A 50 10.47 -1.06 -12.91
N HIS A 51 11.31 -1.95 -12.40
CA HIS A 51 12.49 -2.43 -13.07
C HIS A 51 12.50 -3.95 -13.08
N ASN A 52 12.72 -4.54 -14.24
CA ASN A 52 12.80 -5.99 -14.40
C ASN A 52 14.08 -6.33 -15.15
N LEU A 53 14.80 -7.30 -14.65
CA LEU A 53 15.98 -7.89 -15.28
C LEU A 53 15.79 -9.39 -15.37
N SER A 54 16.04 -9.96 -16.53
CA SER A 54 16.07 -11.42 -16.71
C SER A 54 17.34 -11.84 -17.44
N LEU A 55 17.86 -12.99 -17.02
CA LEU A 55 18.99 -13.65 -17.62
C LEU A 55 18.63 -15.10 -17.89
N GLN A 56 18.87 -15.58 -19.10
CA GLN A 56 18.68 -16.99 -19.45
C GLN A 56 19.79 -17.47 -20.34
N GLY A 57 20.11 -18.73 -20.22
CA GLY A 57 21.15 -19.35 -21.03
C GLY A 57 21.30 -20.82 -20.73
N GLY A 58 22.29 -21.44 -21.35
CA GLY A 58 22.62 -22.81 -21.08
C GLY A 58 23.32 -23.49 -22.22
N THR A 59 23.58 -24.76 -21.97
CA THR A 59 24.13 -25.77 -22.90
C THR A 59 23.14 -26.92 -23.03
N GLU A 60 23.51 -27.96 -23.71
CA GLU A 60 22.72 -29.21 -23.73
C GLU A 60 22.66 -29.90 -22.35
N GLN A 61 23.65 -29.62 -21.47
CA GLN A 61 23.75 -30.21 -20.14
C GLN A 61 23.09 -29.36 -19.06
N ILE A 62 23.16 -28.02 -19.17
CA ILE A 62 22.66 -27.10 -18.13
C ILE A 62 21.86 -26.01 -18.80
N LYS A 63 20.65 -25.74 -18.28
CA LYS A 63 19.85 -24.58 -18.60
C LYS A 63 19.59 -23.79 -17.33
N TYR A 64 19.63 -22.48 -17.43
CA TYR A 64 19.36 -21.60 -16.30
C TYR A 64 18.51 -20.41 -16.70
N TYR A 65 17.73 -19.95 -15.75
CA TYR A 65 16.96 -18.72 -15.81
C TYR A 65 17.09 -17.99 -14.49
N GLY A 66 17.31 -16.69 -14.57
CA GLY A 66 17.30 -15.80 -13.42
C GLY A 66 16.42 -14.59 -13.71
N PHE A 67 15.67 -14.13 -12.72
CA PHE A 67 14.84 -12.94 -12.78
C PHE A 67 14.96 -12.14 -11.50
N PHE A 68 15.07 -10.82 -11.66
CA PHE A 68 14.96 -9.83 -10.61
C PHE A 68 13.93 -8.76 -11.03
N GLY A 69 12.95 -8.53 -10.19
CA GLY A 69 11.96 -7.47 -10.35
C GLY A 69 11.95 -6.56 -9.13
N TYR A 70 11.88 -5.26 -9.35
CA TYR A 70 11.71 -4.23 -8.34
C TYR A 70 10.53 -3.35 -8.71
N LEU A 71 9.66 -3.09 -7.75
CA LEU A 71 8.55 -2.14 -7.84
C LEU A 71 8.61 -1.21 -6.62
N ASP A 72 8.52 0.08 -6.88
CA ASP A 72 8.31 1.11 -5.87
C ASP A 72 7.12 1.98 -6.29
N GLN A 73 6.15 2.10 -5.41
CA GLN A 73 4.93 2.86 -5.62
C GLN A 73 4.68 3.77 -4.43
N GLU A 74 4.60 5.06 -4.68
CA GLU A 74 4.24 6.03 -3.64
C GLU A 74 2.73 5.98 -3.34
N SER A 75 2.36 6.45 -2.16
CA SER A 75 0.95 6.65 -1.81
C SER A 75 0.30 7.75 -2.63
N MET A 76 -1.00 7.63 -2.88
CA MET A 76 -1.82 8.72 -3.42
C MET A 76 -1.92 9.92 -2.47
N ILE A 77 -1.63 9.75 -1.20
CA ILE A 77 -1.63 10.81 -0.19
C ILE A 77 -0.34 11.61 -0.32
N ARG A 78 -0.46 12.94 -0.47
CA ARG A 78 0.68 13.83 -0.75
C ARG A 78 1.71 13.89 0.35
N ARG A 79 1.28 13.91 1.62
CA ARG A 79 2.13 14.20 2.77
C ARG A 79 2.13 13.04 3.74
N GLY A 80 3.25 12.32 3.79
CA GLY A 80 3.43 11.25 4.76
C GLY A 80 2.52 10.03 4.55
N GLY A 81 1.94 9.85 3.37
CA GLY A 81 1.04 8.72 3.06
C GLY A 81 1.74 7.37 2.91
N GLY A 82 3.09 7.37 2.92
CA GLY A 82 3.87 6.14 2.84
C GLY A 82 4.14 5.67 1.42
N ASN A 83 4.55 4.39 1.31
CA ASN A 83 4.87 3.74 0.04
C ASN A 83 4.73 2.23 0.13
N TYR A 84 4.75 1.60 -1.04
CA TYR A 84 4.80 0.15 -1.22
C TYR A 84 6.00 -0.22 -2.08
N GLN A 85 6.82 -1.17 -1.60
CA GLN A 85 7.96 -1.71 -2.34
C GLN A 85 7.84 -3.21 -2.45
N ARG A 86 8.19 -3.75 -3.63
CA ARG A 86 8.21 -5.20 -3.86
C ARG A 86 9.46 -5.61 -4.61
N TYR A 87 10.12 -6.61 -4.07
CA TYR A 87 11.22 -7.32 -4.70
C TYR A 87 10.75 -8.71 -5.08
N ASN A 88 11.07 -9.14 -6.30
CA ASN A 88 10.75 -10.46 -6.81
C ASN A 88 12.01 -11.08 -7.41
N ILE A 89 12.45 -12.19 -6.84
CA ILE A 89 13.63 -12.93 -7.30
C ILE A 89 13.18 -14.32 -7.70
N ARG A 90 13.64 -14.80 -8.86
CA ARG A 90 13.41 -16.17 -9.31
C ARG A 90 14.68 -16.74 -9.94
N SER A 91 14.95 -18.00 -9.67
CA SER A 91 16.01 -18.77 -10.29
C SER A 91 15.52 -20.18 -10.59
N ASN A 92 15.76 -20.65 -11.82
CA ASN A 92 15.46 -22.00 -12.24
C ASN A 92 16.75 -22.58 -12.88
N ILE A 93 17.11 -23.79 -12.50
CA ILE A 93 18.26 -24.52 -13.03
C ILE A 93 17.83 -25.92 -13.36
N ASP A 94 18.05 -26.34 -14.62
CA ASP A 94 17.89 -27.70 -15.08
C ASP A 94 19.27 -28.24 -15.50
N ALA A 95 19.66 -29.36 -14.96
CA ALA A 95 20.95 -29.96 -15.25
C ALA A 95 20.84 -31.48 -15.55
N LYS A 96 21.50 -31.92 -16.63
CA LYS A 96 21.75 -33.31 -16.91
C LYS A 96 23.08 -33.70 -16.25
N ILE A 97 22.99 -34.34 -15.07
CA ILE A 97 24.17 -34.74 -14.28
C ILE A 97 24.86 -35.91 -14.92
N LEU A 98 24.08 -36.87 -15.42
CA LEU A 98 24.54 -38.03 -16.18
C LEU A 98 23.62 -38.19 -17.40
N LYS A 99 23.98 -39.14 -18.30
CA LYS A 99 23.16 -39.43 -19.50
C LYS A 99 21.70 -39.82 -19.14
N ASN A 100 21.52 -40.43 -17.97
CA ASN A 100 20.23 -40.92 -17.47
C ASN A 100 19.82 -40.31 -16.12
N LEU A 101 20.49 -39.23 -15.65
CA LEU A 101 20.15 -38.53 -14.42
C LEU A 101 20.07 -37.06 -14.69
N SER A 102 18.89 -36.48 -14.42
CA SER A 102 18.65 -35.04 -14.50
C SER A 102 18.16 -34.51 -13.16
N MET A 103 18.49 -33.24 -12.92
CA MET A 103 18.10 -32.46 -11.73
C MET A 103 17.45 -31.15 -12.16
N SER A 104 16.39 -30.76 -11.47
CA SER A 104 15.81 -29.41 -11.57
C SER A 104 15.81 -28.80 -10.18
N VAL A 105 16.18 -27.51 -10.10
CA VAL A 105 16.12 -26.70 -8.89
C VAL A 105 15.41 -25.39 -9.22
N ASP A 106 14.34 -25.09 -8.50
CA ASP A 106 13.59 -23.85 -8.60
C ASP A 106 13.65 -23.10 -7.28
N PHE A 107 13.86 -21.81 -7.37
CA PHE A 107 13.83 -20.90 -6.24
C PHE A 107 13.03 -19.64 -6.61
N SER A 108 12.16 -19.17 -5.73
CA SER A 108 11.54 -17.86 -5.85
C SER A 108 11.30 -17.24 -4.50
N THR A 109 11.48 -15.93 -4.43
CA THR A 109 11.10 -15.14 -3.24
C THR A 109 10.47 -13.84 -3.67
N ILE A 110 9.45 -13.44 -2.89
CA ILE A 110 8.80 -12.13 -2.99
C ILE A 110 8.93 -11.50 -1.62
N ILE A 111 9.44 -10.26 -1.60
CA ILE A 111 9.55 -9.42 -0.41
C ILE A 111 8.72 -8.16 -0.69
N GLU A 112 7.79 -7.87 0.21
CA GLU A 112 6.90 -6.71 0.10
C GLU A 112 6.99 -5.89 1.37
N ASN A 113 7.26 -4.61 1.22
CA ASN A 113 7.32 -3.64 2.31
C ASN A 113 6.21 -2.63 2.10
N ARG A 114 5.24 -2.55 3.03
CA ARG A 114 4.19 -1.52 3.08
C ARG A 114 4.48 -0.59 4.23
N ARG A 115 4.47 0.69 3.94
CA ARG A 115 4.68 1.77 4.89
C ARG A 115 3.50 2.72 4.79
N PHE A 116 2.61 2.71 5.80
CA PHE A 116 1.39 3.51 5.81
C PHE A 116 1.27 4.34 7.09
N PRO A 117 0.38 5.35 7.12
CA PRO A 117 -0.07 5.95 8.38
C PRO A 117 -0.67 4.88 9.30
N TRP A 118 -0.77 5.21 10.59
CA TRP A 118 -1.34 4.28 11.57
C TRP A 118 -2.78 3.86 11.25
N ARG A 119 -3.56 4.74 10.62
CA ARG A 119 -4.91 4.44 10.15
C ARG A 119 -4.86 3.46 8.99
N ASP A 120 -5.83 2.58 8.95
CA ASP A 120 -5.96 1.60 7.86
C ASP A 120 -6.27 2.29 6.53
N ASP A 121 -5.99 1.61 5.45
CA ASP A 121 -6.40 2.00 4.09
C ASP A 121 -7.80 1.46 3.73
N GLN A 122 -8.43 0.65 4.59
CA GLN A 122 -9.74 0.04 4.36
C GLN A 122 -10.61 0.04 5.63
N GLY A 123 -11.93 0.02 5.42
CA GLY A 123 -12.91 -0.07 6.48
C GLY A 123 -13.31 1.26 7.12
N GLU A 124 -14.12 1.18 8.17
CA GLU A 124 -14.70 2.36 8.86
C GLU A 124 -13.64 3.22 9.55
N ASN A 125 -12.51 2.63 9.91
CA ASN A 125 -11.39 3.33 10.53
C ASN A 125 -10.28 3.69 9.53
N SER A 126 -10.61 3.83 8.27
CA SER A 126 -9.65 4.12 7.22
C SER A 126 -9.37 5.60 7.06
N VAL A 127 -8.20 5.91 6.48
CA VAL A 127 -7.84 7.25 6.02
C VAL A 127 -8.89 7.80 5.05
N TRP A 128 -9.48 6.96 4.20
CA TRP A 128 -10.54 7.34 3.28
C TRP A 128 -11.79 7.82 4.00
N ASN A 129 -12.21 7.11 5.05
CA ASN A 129 -13.34 7.54 5.86
C ASN A 129 -13.06 8.89 6.53
N ASP A 130 -11.85 9.11 7.02
CA ASP A 130 -11.47 10.39 7.61
C ASP A 130 -11.51 11.52 6.56
N ILE A 131 -11.05 11.28 5.32
CA ILE A 131 -11.11 12.25 4.22
C ILE A 131 -12.55 12.64 3.90
N TRP A 132 -13.45 11.66 3.80
CA TRP A 132 -14.86 11.91 3.49
C TRP A 132 -15.64 12.58 4.62
N ASN A 133 -15.25 12.33 5.87
CA ASN A 133 -15.94 12.88 7.05
C ASN A 133 -15.32 14.17 7.58
N THR A 134 -14.19 14.63 7.07
CA THR A 134 -13.63 15.91 7.47
C THR A 134 -14.39 17.03 6.79
N GLU A 135 -15.09 17.87 7.59
CA GLU A 135 -15.91 18.96 7.07
C GLU A 135 -15.05 20.04 6.39
N PRO A 136 -15.48 20.61 5.26
CA PRO A 136 -14.77 21.65 4.52
C PRO A 136 -14.62 22.98 5.28
N ILE A 137 -15.41 23.18 6.34
CA ILE A 137 -15.38 24.38 7.19
C ILE A 137 -14.13 24.50 8.06
N TYR A 138 -13.30 23.47 8.12
CA TYR A 138 -12.02 23.53 8.84
C TYR A 138 -10.90 24.00 7.91
N PRO A 139 -9.98 24.86 8.40
CA PRO A 139 -8.85 25.32 7.60
C PRO A 139 -7.83 24.20 7.39
N SER A 140 -7.17 24.19 6.23
CA SER A 140 -6.07 23.25 5.95
C SER A 140 -4.74 23.66 6.63
N SER A 141 -4.63 24.92 7.07
CA SER A 141 -3.45 25.46 7.77
C SER A 141 -3.90 26.57 8.74
N LEU A 142 -3.05 26.84 9.72
CA LEU A 142 -3.22 27.96 10.65
C LEU A 142 -2.22 29.08 10.31
N PRO A 143 -2.51 30.35 10.72
CA PRO A 143 -1.56 31.46 10.58
C PRO A 143 -0.21 31.18 11.23
N ASP A 144 -0.21 30.45 12.35
CA ASP A 144 1.00 29.94 12.99
C ASP A 144 1.42 28.61 12.34
N PRO A 145 2.51 28.56 11.54
CA PRO A 145 2.92 27.35 10.81
C PRO A 145 3.47 26.24 11.73
N THR A 146 3.70 26.54 13.00
CA THR A 146 4.14 25.53 14.00
C THR A 146 2.98 24.74 14.57
N LYS A 147 1.74 25.16 14.30
CA LYS A 147 0.51 24.53 14.77
C LYS A 147 -0.23 23.84 13.62
N ILE A 148 -0.93 22.79 13.97
CA ILE A 148 -1.75 22.02 13.06
C ILE A 148 -3.22 22.24 13.43
N PRO A 149 -4.10 22.58 12.45
CA PRO A 149 -5.52 22.76 12.75
C PRO A 149 -6.14 21.43 13.20
N TYR A 150 -6.98 21.49 14.20
CA TYR A 150 -7.79 20.36 14.61
C TYR A 150 -9.10 20.35 13.80
N ALA A 151 -9.23 19.39 12.90
CA ALA A 151 -10.34 19.33 11.94
C ALA A 151 -11.07 17.99 12.03
N SER A 152 -11.67 17.69 13.18
CA SER A 152 -12.33 16.40 13.36
C SER A 152 -13.66 16.52 14.11
N THR A 153 -14.66 15.82 13.60
CA THR A 153 -15.93 15.58 14.29
C THR A 153 -15.92 14.34 15.16
N ASN A 154 -14.95 13.44 14.99
CA ASN A 154 -14.85 12.12 15.66
C ASN A 154 -13.61 11.94 16.54
N GLY A 155 -12.95 13.02 16.94
CA GLY A 155 -11.86 12.98 17.91
C GLY A 155 -10.51 12.48 17.35
N THR A 156 -10.40 12.24 16.05
CA THR A 156 -9.15 11.72 15.42
C THR A 156 -8.19 12.79 14.91
N GLY A 157 -8.56 14.07 15.01
CA GLY A 157 -7.74 15.19 14.51
C GLY A 157 -7.96 15.55 13.04
N GLY A 158 -8.74 14.77 12.31
CA GLY A 158 -9.04 14.97 10.89
C GLY A 158 -8.08 14.30 9.93
N ALA A 159 -8.47 14.25 8.67
CA ALA A 159 -7.77 13.50 7.63
C ALA A 159 -6.32 13.95 7.40
N HIS A 160 -6.01 15.24 7.56
CA HIS A 160 -4.66 15.78 7.36
C HIS A 160 -3.66 15.31 8.45
N ILE A 161 -4.16 14.93 9.63
CA ILE A 161 -3.34 14.32 10.69
C ILE A 161 -3.28 12.82 10.48
N THR A 162 -4.43 12.16 10.36
CA THR A 162 -4.52 10.69 10.32
C THR A 162 -3.89 10.07 9.09
N SER A 163 -3.87 10.80 7.97
CA SER A 163 -3.21 10.37 6.72
C SER A 163 -1.70 10.59 6.68
N ASN A 164 -1.12 11.26 7.68
CA ASN A 164 0.29 11.58 7.72
C ASN A 164 1.03 10.75 8.78
N ARG A 165 1.91 9.84 8.33
CA ARG A 165 2.74 8.97 9.20
C ARG A 165 3.53 9.75 10.26
N ASN A 166 4.00 10.95 9.92
CA ASN A 166 4.84 11.75 10.81
C ASN A 166 4.04 12.43 11.92
N LEU A 167 2.72 12.51 11.78
CA LEU A 167 1.83 13.16 12.74
C LEU A 167 1.00 12.16 13.55
N SER A 168 0.56 11.10 12.92
CA SER A 168 -0.39 10.15 13.54
C SER A 168 0.26 8.84 13.99
N GLY A 169 1.41 8.48 13.41
CA GLY A 169 2.07 7.21 13.64
C GLY A 169 2.14 6.33 12.39
N THR A 170 2.65 5.11 12.56
CA THR A 170 2.96 4.21 11.44
C THR A 170 2.30 2.86 11.59
N ARG A 171 1.98 2.29 10.43
CA ARG A 171 1.59 0.90 10.23
C ARG A 171 2.52 0.33 9.16
N ASP A 172 3.50 -0.43 9.58
CA ASP A 172 4.50 -1.03 8.71
C ASP A 172 4.27 -2.54 8.62
N THR A 173 4.18 -3.05 7.40
CA THR A 173 3.98 -4.48 7.14
C THR A 173 5.06 -4.96 6.20
N ASP A 174 5.80 -5.98 6.60
CA ASP A 174 6.81 -6.65 5.81
C ASP A 174 6.37 -8.10 5.56
N ASN A 175 6.07 -8.43 4.31
CA ASN A 175 5.70 -9.77 3.88
C ASN A 175 6.87 -10.42 3.15
N GLN A 176 7.12 -11.69 3.43
CA GLN A 176 8.08 -12.50 2.70
C GLN A 176 7.47 -13.84 2.35
N SER A 177 7.56 -14.20 1.06
CA SER A 177 7.24 -15.54 0.56
C SER A 177 8.50 -16.15 -0.03
N ILE A 178 8.88 -17.35 0.41
CA ILE A 178 10.00 -18.11 -0.12
C ILE A 178 9.47 -19.45 -0.59
N ARG A 179 9.78 -19.81 -1.83
CA ARG A 179 9.50 -21.11 -2.42
C ARG A 179 10.77 -21.69 -2.98
N ALA A 180 11.06 -22.91 -2.63
CA ALA A 180 12.16 -23.67 -3.19
C ALA A 180 11.70 -25.08 -3.52
N SER A 181 12.08 -25.60 -4.68
CA SER A 181 11.82 -27.00 -5.02
C SER A 181 13.02 -27.61 -5.71
N GLY A 182 13.14 -28.91 -5.53
CA GLY A 182 14.16 -29.71 -6.20
C GLY A 182 13.59 -31.02 -6.66
N SER A 183 14.02 -31.49 -7.81
CA SER A 183 13.69 -32.83 -8.30
C SER A 183 14.89 -33.50 -8.93
N LEU A 184 14.94 -34.83 -8.77
CA LEU A 184 15.87 -35.73 -9.44
C LEU A 184 15.04 -36.72 -10.26
N LYS A 185 15.37 -36.87 -11.54
CA LYS A 185 14.80 -37.87 -12.44
C LYS A 185 15.87 -38.79 -12.93
N TYR A 186 15.65 -40.09 -12.73
CA TYR A 186 16.52 -41.16 -13.20
C TYR A 186 15.81 -42.02 -14.23
N ASP A 187 16.34 -42.09 -15.45
CA ASP A 187 15.83 -42.97 -16.51
C ASP A 187 16.51 -44.31 -16.41
N VAL A 188 15.74 -45.36 -16.17
CA VAL A 188 16.27 -46.73 -15.92
C VAL A 188 16.74 -47.34 -17.24
N THR A 189 18.07 -47.42 -17.41
CA THR A 189 18.67 -47.87 -18.68
C THR A 189 18.37 -49.33 -19.02
N ALA A 190 18.10 -50.17 -18.01
CA ALA A 190 17.77 -51.57 -18.19
C ALA A 190 16.31 -51.83 -18.73
N VAL A 191 15.41 -50.83 -18.58
CA VAL A 191 14.02 -50.97 -18.99
C VAL A 191 13.60 -49.70 -19.77
N PRO A 192 13.59 -49.76 -21.10
CA PRO A 192 13.23 -48.62 -21.92
C PRO A 192 11.87 -48.06 -21.55
N GLY A 193 11.78 -46.71 -21.36
CA GLY A 193 10.53 -46.02 -21.01
C GLY A 193 10.26 -45.97 -19.49
N LEU A 194 11.01 -46.65 -18.64
CA LEU A 194 10.88 -46.59 -17.18
C LEU A 194 11.70 -45.45 -16.63
N SER A 195 11.10 -44.59 -15.80
CA SER A 195 11.83 -43.57 -15.04
C SER A 195 11.33 -43.47 -13.59
N ALA A 196 12.21 -43.06 -12.70
CA ALA A 196 11.91 -42.74 -11.31
C ALA A 196 12.13 -41.23 -11.09
N LYS A 197 11.26 -40.58 -10.33
CA LYS A 197 11.40 -39.16 -9.97
C LYS A 197 11.25 -38.99 -8.46
N ALA A 198 12.22 -38.32 -7.84
CA ALA A 198 12.12 -37.81 -6.48
C ALA A 198 11.90 -36.30 -6.54
N PHE A 199 11.06 -35.75 -5.64
CA PHE A 199 10.73 -34.34 -5.58
C PHE A 199 10.64 -33.88 -4.13
N VAL A 200 11.17 -32.68 -3.86
CA VAL A 200 11.04 -31.99 -2.59
C VAL A 200 10.65 -30.54 -2.84
N ALA A 201 9.77 -29.98 -2.02
CA ALA A 201 9.38 -28.59 -2.07
C ALA A 201 9.29 -27.99 -0.66
N LEU A 202 9.67 -26.73 -0.55
CA LEU A 202 9.54 -25.88 0.63
C LEU A 202 8.75 -24.62 0.21
N ASP A 203 7.69 -24.31 0.95
CA ASP A 203 6.97 -23.04 0.86
C ASP A 203 6.93 -22.44 2.27
N LYS A 204 7.42 -21.20 2.39
CA LYS A 204 7.40 -20.45 3.65
C LYS A 204 6.85 -19.07 3.37
N TRP A 205 5.87 -18.67 4.16
CA TRP A 205 5.37 -17.32 4.21
C TRP A 205 5.56 -16.74 5.62
N SER A 206 5.98 -15.49 5.71
CA SER A 206 6.09 -14.75 6.96
C SER A 206 5.60 -13.32 6.77
N GLN A 207 5.01 -12.78 7.84
CA GLN A 207 4.58 -11.39 7.92
C GLN A 207 5.06 -10.81 9.25
N ASP A 208 5.78 -9.69 9.16
CA ASP A 208 6.10 -8.84 10.29
C ASP A 208 5.23 -7.59 10.23
N TYR A 209 4.56 -7.31 11.34
CA TYR A 209 3.66 -6.19 11.47
C TYR A 209 4.10 -5.30 12.63
N LYS A 210 4.33 -4.01 12.35
CA LYS A 210 4.67 -2.99 13.32
C LYS A 210 3.64 -1.88 13.27
N PHE A 211 3.07 -1.59 14.42
CA PHE A 211 2.09 -0.55 14.60
C PHE A 211 2.55 0.41 15.68
N PHE A 212 2.52 1.69 15.38
CA PHE A 212 2.84 2.75 16.33
C PHE A 212 1.90 3.93 16.11
N GLN A 213 1.24 4.39 17.16
CA GLN A 213 0.35 5.54 17.16
C GLN A 213 0.89 6.59 18.11
N TYR A 214 0.98 7.84 17.65
CA TYR A 214 1.23 8.99 18.53
C TYR A 214 -0.06 9.31 19.29
N LEU A 215 0.10 9.59 20.58
CA LEU A 215 -0.98 10.00 21.48
C LEU A 215 -1.24 11.52 21.37
#